data_bf0233ccbb248a85749e3c893f7ff5cb
#
_entry.id   bf0233ccbb248a85749e3c893f7ff5cb
#
_cell.length_a   1.000
_cell.length_b   1.000
_cell.length_c   1.000
_cell.angle_alpha   90.00
_cell.angle_beta   90.00
_cell.angle_gamma   90.00
#
_symmetry.space_group_name_H-M   'P 1'
#
loop_
_entity.id
_entity.type
_entity.pdbx_description
1 polymer ?
#
loop_
_entity_poly.entity_id
_entity_poly.type
_entity_poly.pdbx_seq_one_letter_code
_entity_poly.pdbx_strand_id
1 'polypeptide(L)'
;MKKTWATLVFIGVAATTALSAHARDDKLLMPISVAMESSDTKEKLDSSIKYYFGKQKTPKVVQKLGNYASNKKTNAFGKADDVACQWAFLSAMLSLEQRAKELGANAVINIVSNYKKVEMSSETEYECHAGAIMAGVALKGDFVKISGK
;
A
#
# COMPACT_ATOMS: atom_id res chain seq x y z
N MET A 1 39.78 71.42 9.36
CA MET A 1 40.02 69.94 9.54
C MET A 1 38.67 69.29 9.74
N LYS A 2 38.14 68.63 8.72
CA LYS A 2 36.88 67.86 8.79
C LYS A 2 37.23 66.37 8.72
N LYS A 3 37.03 65.67 9.82
CA LYS A 3 37.21 64.20 9.87
C LYS A 3 35.89 63.57 9.45
N THR A 4 35.85 62.94 8.29
CA THR A 4 34.76 62.13 7.83
C THR A 4 34.95 60.70 8.33
N TRP A 5 34.04 60.22 9.15
CA TRP A 5 33.99 58.83 9.62
C TRP A 5 33.14 58.02 8.59
N ALA A 6 33.77 57.07 7.93
CA ALA A 6 33.09 56.15 7.07
C ALA A 6 32.62 54.98 7.93
N THR A 7 31.31 54.82 8.06
CA THR A 7 30.69 53.69 8.73
C THR A 7 30.56 52.53 7.73
N LEU A 8 31.34 51.51 7.91
CA LEU A 8 31.23 50.25 7.18
C LEU A 8 30.06 49.43 7.75
N VAL A 9 28.99 49.32 6.99
CA VAL A 9 27.86 48.44 7.28
C VAL A 9 28.18 47.08 6.70
N PHE A 10 28.48 46.10 7.58
CA PHE A 10 28.55 44.69 7.19
C PHE A 10 27.15 44.12 7.08
N ILE A 11 26.68 43.87 5.85
CA ILE A 11 25.45 43.12 5.61
C ILE A 11 25.84 41.64 5.65
N GLY A 12 25.57 40.99 6.78
CA GLY A 12 25.70 39.54 6.90
C GLY A 12 24.56 38.86 6.14
N VAL A 13 24.90 38.23 5.01
CA VAL A 13 23.95 37.32 4.31
C VAL A 13 23.92 36.01 5.08
N ALA A 14 22.89 35.82 5.88
CA ALA A 14 22.59 34.53 6.49
C ALA A 14 22.06 33.58 5.40
N ALA A 15 22.93 32.70 4.91
CA ALA A 15 22.52 31.61 4.02
C ALA A 15 21.71 30.60 4.85
N THR A 16 20.39 30.67 4.79
CA THR A 16 19.49 29.64 5.31
C THR A 16 19.55 28.44 4.38
N THR A 17 20.37 27.42 4.74
CA THR A 17 20.30 26.12 4.09
C THR A 17 18.98 25.47 4.51
N ALA A 18 18.00 25.47 3.62
CA ALA A 18 16.79 24.68 3.76
C ALA A 18 17.19 23.20 3.69
N LEU A 19 17.28 22.54 4.83
CA LEU A 19 17.33 21.09 4.91
C LEU A 19 16.00 20.56 4.38
N SER A 20 16.00 20.06 3.16
CA SER A 20 14.85 19.33 2.62
C SER A 20 14.69 18.05 3.43
N ALA A 21 13.80 18.07 4.43
CA ALA A 21 13.40 16.86 5.13
C ALA A 21 12.61 16.01 4.12
N HIS A 22 13.28 15.06 3.47
CA HIS A 22 12.62 14.03 2.69
C HIS A 22 11.88 13.13 3.67
N ALA A 23 10.55 13.12 3.57
CA ALA A 23 9.75 12.15 4.31
C ALA A 23 10.15 10.74 3.85
N ARG A 24 10.42 9.85 4.82
CA ARG A 24 10.72 8.45 4.56
C ARG A 24 9.54 7.80 3.82
N ASP A 25 9.80 7.14 2.71
CA ASP A 25 8.84 6.39 1.88
C ASP A 25 9.57 5.17 1.29
N ASP A 26 9.88 4.20 2.15
CA ASP A 26 10.63 3.01 1.76
C ASP A 26 9.72 2.01 1.07
N LYS A 27 10.07 1.65 -0.16
CA LYS A 27 9.43 0.57 -0.90
C LYS A 27 9.92 -0.78 -0.37
N LEU A 28 9.01 -1.57 0.16
CA LEU A 28 9.25 -2.91 0.68
C LEU A 28 8.46 -3.95 -0.12
N LEU A 29 9.09 -5.07 -0.43
CA LEU A 29 8.42 -6.24 -0.97
C LEU A 29 8.20 -7.24 0.15
N MET A 30 6.94 -7.51 0.47
CA MET A 30 6.53 -8.30 1.61
C MET A 30 5.87 -9.61 1.16
N PRO A 31 6.14 -10.74 1.83
CA PRO A 31 5.60 -12.03 1.42
C PRO A 31 4.08 -12.09 1.65
N ILE A 32 3.33 -12.39 0.58
CA ILE A 32 1.87 -12.57 0.61
C ILE A 32 1.47 -13.71 1.54
N SER A 33 2.22 -14.83 1.52
CA SER A 33 1.92 -15.99 2.36
C SER A 33 1.91 -15.64 3.84
N VAL A 34 2.92 -14.89 4.32
CA VAL A 34 3.01 -14.45 5.71
C VAL A 34 1.82 -13.57 6.09
N ALA A 35 1.45 -12.64 5.22
CA ALA A 35 0.33 -11.74 5.49
C ALA A 35 -1.02 -12.47 5.47
N MET A 36 -1.22 -13.41 4.53
CA MET A 36 -2.46 -14.20 4.41
C MET A 36 -2.60 -15.25 5.52
N GLU A 37 -1.49 -15.77 6.04
CA GLU A 37 -1.49 -16.78 7.10
C GLU A 37 -1.51 -16.18 8.51
N SER A 38 -1.39 -14.87 8.64
CA SER A 38 -1.47 -14.22 9.95
C SER A 38 -2.84 -14.49 10.63
N SER A 39 -2.84 -14.58 11.96
CA SER A 39 -4.07 -14.82 12.74
C SER A 39 -5.14 -13.77 12.44
N ASP A 40 -4.75 -12.51 12.39
CA ASP A 40 -5.68 -11.41 12.13
C ASP A 40 -6.34 -11.51 10.74
N THR A 41 -5.58 -11.90 9.71
CA THR A 41 -6.11 -12.09 8.37
C THR A 41 -7.08 -13.27 8.30
N LYS A 42 -6.72 -14.40 8.90
CA LYS A 42 -7.58 -15.60 8.94
C LYS A 42 -8.87 -15.37 9.72
N GLU A 43 -8.82 -14.56 10.77
CA GLU A 43 -10.00 -14.23 11.57
C GLU A 43 -10.92 -13.25 10.86
N LYS A 44 -10.37 -12.27 10.15
CA LYS A 44 -11.13 -11.13 9.61
C LYS A 44 -11.61 -11.31 8.18
N LEU A 45 -10.87 -12.06 7.34
CA LEU A 45 -11.27 -12.32 5.96
C LEU A 45 -12.29 -13.46 5.88
N ASP A 46 -13.33 -13.23 5.10
CA ASP A 46 -14.37 -14.22 4.83
C ASP A 46 -13.84 -15.34 3.92
N SER A 47 -13.85 -16.57 4.40
CA SER A 47 -13.37 -17.75 3.67
C SER A 47 -14.21 -18.11 2.44
N SER A 48 -15.41 -17.54 2.30
CA SER A 48 -16.29 -17.76 1.14
C SER A 48 -15.77 -17.07 -0.11
N ILE A 49 -14.95 -16.03 0.03
CA ILE A 49 -14.32 -15.33 -1.10
C ILE A 49 -12.90 -15.86 -1.29
N LYS A 50 -12.55 -16.18 -2.53
CA LYS A 50 -11.22 -16.68 -2.89
C LYS A 50 -10.38 -15.57 -3.48
N TYR A 51 -9.09 -15.56 -3.11
CA TYR A 51 -8.12 -14.53 -3.53
C TYR A 51 -6.99 -15.17 -4.32
N TYR A 52 -6.69 -14.64 -5.51
CA TYR A 52 -5.63 -15.12 -6.38
C TYR A 52 -4.74 -13.96 -6.80
N PHE A 53 -3.46 -14.06 -6.47
CA PHE A 53 -2.47 -13.01 -6.70
C PHE A 53 -1.70 -13.23 -7.99
N GLY A 54 -1.42 -12.14 -8.70
CA GLY A 54 -0.65 -12.16 -9.93
C GLY A 54 -1.29 -13.08 -10.97
N LYS A 55 -0.50 -14.03 -11.44
CA LYS A 55 -0.92 -15.02 -12.46
C LYS A 55 -1.25 -16.39 -11.88
N GLN A 56 -1.57 -16.48 -10.60
CA GLN A 56 -1.98 -17.74 -9.98
C GLN A 56 -3.14 -18.38 -10.76
N LYS A 57 -3.06 -19.69 -10.93
CA LYS A 57 -4.08 -20.46 -11.64
C LYS A 57 -5.42 -20.39 -10.89
N THR A 58 -6.47 -20.00 -11.61
CA THR A 58 -7.83 -19.89 -11.08
C THR A 58 -8.75 -20.95 -11.66
N PRO A 59 -9.85 -21.31 -10.96
CA PRO A 59 -10.97 -22.02 -11.58
C PRO A 59 -11.54 -21.22 -12.75
N LYS A 60 -12.43 -21.87 -13.52
CA LYS A 60 -13.08 -21.22 -14.67
C LYS A 60 -13.87 -19.98 -14.21
N VAL A 61 -13.57 -18.83 -14.79
CA VAL A 61 -14.35 -17.61 -14.61
C VAL A 61 -15.66 -17.74 -15.39
N VAL A 62 -16.78 -17.65 -14.69
CA VAL A 62 -18.12 -17.73 -15.31
C VAL A 62 -18.75 -16.35 -15.49
N GLN A 63 -18.34 -15.35 -14.70
CA GLN A 63 -18.81 -13.97 -14.85
C GLN A 63 -17.74 -12.98 -14.37
N LYS A 64 -17.53 -11.93 -15.15
CA LYS A 64 -16.71 -10.77 -14.74
C LYS A 64 -17.62 -9.68 -14.21
N LEU A 65 -17.26 -9.09 -13.07
CA LEU A 65 -18.07 -8.10 -12.35
C LEU A 65 -17.40 -6.73 -12.25
N GLY A 66 -16.14 -6.63 -12.61
CA GLY A 66 -15.40 -5.37 -12.67
C GLY A 66 -13.96 -5.49 -12.19
N ASN A 67 -13.22 -4.39 -12.28
CA ASN A 67 -11.86 -4.25 -11.80
C ASN A 67 -11.81 -3.03 -10.88
N TYR A 68 -11.33 -3.20 -9.67
CA TYR A 68 -11.28 -2.13 -8.67
C TYR A 68 -9.96 -2.14 -7.90
N ALA A 69 -9.57 -0.95 -7.44
CA ALA A 69 -8.38 -0.73 -6.64
C ALA A 69 -8.77 -0.35 -5.20
N SER A 70 -7.93 -0.76 -4.27
CA SER A 70 -7.96 -0.35 -2.87
C SER A 70 -6.61 0.27 -2.51
N ASN A 71 -6.62 1.40 -1.83
CA ASN A 71 -5.42 2.04 -1.30
C ASN A 71 -5.66 2.33 0.17
N LYS A 72 -4.94 1.64 1.05
CA LYS A 72 -5.09 1.75 2.49
C LYS A 72 -3.79 2.11 3.16
N LYS A 73 -3.90 2.93 4.19
CA LYS A 73 -2.80 3.34 5.05
C LYS A 73 -3.11 2.99 6.49
N THR A 74 -2.07 2.72 7.26
CA THR A 74 -2.16 2.48 8.69
C THR A 74 -1.12 3.30 9.43
N ASN A 75 -1.34 3.53 10.72
CA ASN A 75 -0.36 4.15 11.61
C ASN A 75 0.84 3.23 11.80
N ALA A 76 2.03 3.70 11.45
CA ALA A 76 3.30 3.01 11.59
C ALA A 76 4.17 3.55 12.74
N PHE A 77 3.73 4.62 13.42
CA PHE A 77 4.49 5.22 14.51
C PHE A 77 4.77 4.22 15.62
N GLY A 78 6.05 4.04 15.95
CA GLY A 78 6.51 3.11 16.98
C GLY A 78 6.33 1.62 16.66
N LYS A 79 6.01 1.26 15.40
CA LYS A 79 5.88 -0.11 14.93
C LYS A 79 7.02 -0.48 13.99
N ALA A 80 7.37 -1.77 13.95
CA ALA A 80 8.22 -2.32 12.90
C ALA A 80 7.50 -2.24 11.54
N ASP A 81 8.25 -2.06 10.47
CA ASP A 81 7.70 -1.87 9.13
C ASP A 81 6.88 -3.08 8.66
N ASP A 82 7.32 -4.29 8.96
CA ASP A 82 6.61 -5.54 8.64
C ASP A 82 5.23 -5.59 9.31
N VAL A 83 5.14 -5.23 10.58
CA VAL A 83 3.88 -5.15 11.33
C VAL A 83 2.93 -4.12 10.71
N ALA A 84 3.45 -2.90 10.45
CA ALA A 84 2.65 -1.85 9.83
C ALA A 84 2.20 -2.23 8.42
N CYS A 85 3.07 -2.85 7.63
CA CYS A 85 2.75 -3.35 6.28
C CYS A 85 1.70 -4.46 6.30
N GLN A 86 1.74 -5.39 7.25
CA GLN A 86 0.70 -6.43 7.41
C GLN A 86 -0.67 -5.81 7.71
N TRP A 87 -0.76 -4.82 8.59
CA TRP A 87 -2.00 -4.11 8.87
C TRP A 87 -2.54 -3.34 7.67
N ALA A 88 -1.66 -2.67 6.91
CA ALA A 88 -2.05 -1.97 5.69
C ALA A 88 -2.54 -2.96 4.61
N PHE A 89 -1.87 -4.11 4.46
CA PHE A 89 -2.28 -5.19 3.56
C PHE A 89 -3.66 -5.74 3.94
N LEU A 90 -3.87 -6.11 5.20
CA LEU A 90 -5.16 -6.60 5.68
C LEU A 90 -6.27 -5.57 5.44
N SER A 91 -6.01 -4.30 5.71
CA SER A 91 -6.98 -3.23 5.43
C SER A 91 -7.32 -3.11 3.95
N ALA A 92 -6.34 -3.28 3.07
CA ALA A 92 -6.56 -3.30 1.61
C ALA A 92 -7.38 -4.52 1.18
N MET A 93 -7.07 -5.70 1.72
CA MET A 93 -7.80 -6.94 1.44
C MET A 93 -9.25 -6.88 1.93
N LEU A 94 -9.50 -6.35 3.13
CA LEU A 94 -10.86 -6.14 3.64
C LEU A 94 -11.69 -5.18 2.76
N SER A 95 -11.04 -4.17 2.19
CA SER A 95 -11.72 -3.28 1.24
C SER A 95 -12.05 -3.97 -0.09
N LEU A 96 -11.17 -4.86 -0.59
CA LEU A 96 -11.48 -5.69 -1.75
C LEU A 96 -12.61 -6.69 -1.43
N GLU A 97 -12.56 -7.31 -0.25
CA GLU A 97 -13.62 -8.22 0.21
C GLU A 97 -15.00 -7.55 0.26
N GLN A 98 -15.07 -6.37 0.88
CA GLN A 98 -16.31 -5.61 0.93
C GLN A 98 -16.85 -5.36 -0.46
N ARG A 99 -15.99 -4.94 -1.39
CA ARG A 99 -16.40 -4.73 -2.79
C ARG A 99 -16.86 -6.01 -3.46
N ALA A 100 -16.18 -7.14 -3.21
CA ALA A 100 -16.60 -8.43 -3.73
C ALA A 100 -18.01 -8.82 -3.26
N LYS A 101 -18.30 -8.62 -1.98
CA LYS A 101 -19.63 -8.86 -1.41
C LYS A 101 -20.70 -7.98 -2.05
N GLU A 102 -20.44 -6.69 -2.22
CA GLU A 102 -21.36 -5.73 -2.86
C GLU A 102 -21.68 -6.14 -4.32
N LEU A 103 -20.72 -6.68 -5.03
CA LEU A 103 -20.87 -7.12 -6.43
C LEU A 103 -21.43 -8.56 -6.56
N GLY A 104 -21.50 -9.30 -5.47
CA GLY A 104 -21.84 -10.73 -5.48
C GLY A 104 -20.75 -11.60 -6.10
N ALA A 105 -19.49 -11.17 -6.05
CA ALA A 105 -18.32 -11.95 -6.45
C ALA A 105 -18.01 -13.03 -5.43
N ASN A 106 -17.53 -14.18 -5.88
CA ASN A 106 -17.00 -15.23 -5.01
C ASN A 106 -15.47 -15.37 -5.11
N ALA A 107 -14.84 -14.55 -5.96
CA ALA A 107 -13.39 -14.47 -6.05
C ALA A 107 -12.92 -13.09 -6.51
N VAL A 108 -11.71 -12.75 -6.06
CA VAL A 108 -10.91 -11.64 -6.58
C VAL A 108 -9.65 -12.26 -7.17
N ILE A 109 -9.41 -12.05 -8.46
CA ILE A 109 -8.30 -12.64 -9.20
C ILE A 109 -7.38 -11.57 -9.78
N ASN A 110 -6.22 -11.96 -10.27
CA ASN A 110 -5.21 -11.04 -10.81
C ASN A 110 -4.89 -9.91 -9.81
N ILE A 111 -4.83 -10.22 -8.52
CA ILE A 111 -4.54 -9.22 -7.50
C ILE A 111 -3.08 -8.79 -7.66
N VAL A 112 -2.88 -7.50 -7.88
CA VAL A 112 -1.55 -6.88 -8.06
C VAL A 112 -1.39 -5.69 -7.13
N SER A 113 -0.15 -5.38 -6.77
CA SER A 113 0.14 -4.09 -6.14
C SER A 113 -0.02 -2.95 -7.14
N ASN A 114 -0.57 -1.82 -6.70
CA ASN A 114 -0.95 -0.71 -7.57
C ASN A 114 -0.62 0.66 -6.95
N TYR A 115 0.55 0.78 -6.37
CA TYR A 115 0.99 2.02 -5.73
C TYR A 115 1.20 3.12 -6.76
N LYS A 116 0.62 4.30 -6.51
CA LYS A 116 0.62 5.44 -7.45
C LYS A 116 0.20 5.06 -8.88
N LYS A 117 -0.70 4.06 -9.01
CA LYS A 117 -1.19 3.51 -10.30
C LYS A 117 -0.11 2.80 -11.12
N VAL A 118 1.00 2.40 -10.50
CA VAL A 118 2.02 1.53 -11.12
C VAL A 118 1.78 0.11 -10.63
N GLU A 119 1.44 -0.78 -11.56
CA GLU A 119 1.14 -2.17 -11.24
C GLU A 119 2.43 -2.99 -11.09
N MET A 120 2.49 -3.77 -10.01
CA MET A 120 3.49 -4.81 -9.81
C MET A 120 2.77 -6.14 -9.61
N SER A 121 2.90 -7.04 -10.59
CA SER A 121 2.31 -8.38 -10.56
C SER A 121 3.28 -9.36 -9.94
N SER A 122 2.86 -10.02 -8.87
CA SER A 122 3.61 -11.10 -8.22
C SER A 122 2.63 -12.10 -7.59
N GLU A 123 3.01 -13.37 -7.58
CA GLU A 123 2.26 -14.43 -6.91
C GLU A 123 2.69 -14.61 -5.45
N THR A 124 3.83 -14.04 -5.08
CA THR A 124 4.49 -14.29 -3.78
C THR A 124 4.70 -13.06 -2.93
N GLU A 125 4.73 -11.87 -3.53
CA GLU A 125 5.07 -10.62 -2.83
C GLU A 125 4.07 -9.51 -3.15
N TYR A 126 3.82 -8.65 -2.17
CA TYR A 126 3.11 -7.39 -2.35
C TYR A 126 4.01 -6.19 -2.01
N GLU A 127 3.72 -5.06 -2.62
CA GLU A 127 4.42 -3.81 -2.38
C GLU A 127 3.79 -3.05 -1.22
N CYS A 128 4.62 -2.68 -0.25
CA CYS A 128 4.27 -1.79 0.85
C CYS A 128 5.19 -0.58 0.84
N HIS A 129 4.64 0.58 1.14
CA HIS A 129 5.40 1.81 1.34
C HIS A 129 5.38 2.20 2.80
N ALA A 130 6.55 2.15 3.45
CA ALA A 130 6.71 2.40 4.87
C ALA A 130 7.39 3.75 5.12
N GLY A 131 6.71 4.60 5.88
CA GLY A 131 7.23 5.87 6.39
C GLY A 131 7.40 5.83 7.89
N ALA A 132 7.85 6.95 8.48
CA ALA A 132 8.06 7.07 9.92
C ALA A 132 6.76 6.97 10.74
N ILE A 133 5.64 7.43 10.19
CA ILE A 133 4.34 7.52 10.88
C ILE A 133 3.21 6.79 10.17
N MET A 134 3.38 6.44 8.88
CA MET A 134 2.37 5.78 8.06
C MET A 134 2.99 4.69 7.21
N ALA A 135 2.27 3.56 7.07
CA ALA A 135 2.54 2.57 6.05
C ALA A 135 1.33 2.41 5.12
N GLY A 136 1.57 2.16 3.84
CA GLY A 136 0.53 2.08 2.83
C GLY A 136 0.66 0.88 1.92
N VAL A 137 -0.48 0.26 1.58
CA VAL A 137 -0.60 -0.81 0.59
C VAL A 137 -1.72 -0.46 -0.38
N ALA A 138 -1.41 -0.47 -1.67
CA ALA A 138 -2.40 -0.34 -2.73
C ALA A 138 -2.48 -1.66 -3.50
N LEU A 139 -3.69 -2.21 -3.60
CA LEU A 139 -3.98 -3.43 -4.33
C LEU A 139 -5.05 -3.14 -5.39
N LYS A 140 -5.03 -3.93 -6.47
CA LYS A 140 -6.03 -3.90 -7.53
C LYS A 140 -6.32 -5.33 -7.97
N GLY A 141 -7.56 -5.63 -8.31
CA GLY A 141 -7.94 -6.96 -8.74
C GLY A 141 -9.21 -6.99 -9.58
N ASP A 142 -9.43 -8.13 -10.24
CA ASP A 142 -10.62 -8.43 -11.02
C ASP A 142 -11.63 -9.17 -10.15
N PHE A 143 -12.84 -8.67 -10.08
CA PHE A 143 -13.94 -9.24 -9.31
C PHE A 143 -14.76 -10.15 -10.21
N VAL A 144 -14.88 -11.41 -9.83
CA VAL A 144 -15.46 -12.44 -10.69
C VAL A 144 -16.34 -13.40 -9.90
N LYS A 145 -17.20 -14.12 -10.64
CA LYS A 145 -17.71 -15.42 -10.21
C LYS A 145 -16.90 -16.52 -10.88
N ILE A 146 -16.36 -17.40 -10.08
CA ILE A 146 -15.70 -18.62 -10.53
C ILE A 146 -16.63 -19.81 -10.33
N SER A 147 -16.45 -20.86 -11.16
CA SER A 147 -17.17 -22.11 -10.97
C SER A 147 -16.80 -22.74 -9.63
N GLY A 148 -17.80 -23.16 -8.85
CA GLY A 148 -17.59 -24.04 -7.72
C GLY A 148 -17.04 -25.39 -8.15
N LYS A 149 -16.27 -26.01 -7.25
CA LYS A 149 -15.99 -27.46 -7.36
C LYS A 149 -17.23 -28.21 -6.95
#